data_22104500ef96c7fbe268904266c581a6
#
_entry.id   22104500ef96c7fbe268904266c581a6
#
_cell.length_a   1.000
_cell.length_b   1.000
_cell.length_c   1.000
_cell.angle_alpha   90.00
_cell.angle_beta   90.00
_cell.angle_gamma   90.00
#
_symmetry.space_group_name_H-M   'P 1'
#
loop_
_entity.id
_entity.type
_entity.pdbx_description
1 polymer ?
#
loop_
_entity_poly.entity_id
_entity_poly.type
_entity_poly.pdbx_seq_one_letter_code
_entity_poly.pdbx_strand_id
1 'polypeptide(L)'
;PTTTFALRTSAVESPVGASTDAPSVVAYPATEADGYVISNREPDGSVTTMGPITLDIEGDFNYANAAAAIAIGIQAGVDFSSSAGKEALRVMQRVRVPGRMEQFTDPVSSALAIVDYAHNRLSVNALLDFVEKRYSSRNPHIILVTGSAGNKALERREQIVSAAQDRIDRFIFTAEDTDSEPYLDICKDMARHVSNTSVKSDIIVDRTQAVEAAVEDAREHRDRFTIILIIGKGDERWIKDANQHTAYEGDDRLIQRLFSYTPVPQTLSDALS
;
A
#
# COMPACT_ATOMS: atom_id res chain seq x y z
N PRO A 1 27.65 -4.75 -18.37
CA PRO A 1 27.40 -5.50 -17.14
C PRO A 1 25.97 -5.23 -16.69
N THR A 2 25.23 -6.28 -16.33
CA THR A 2 23.86 -6.15 -15.84
C THR A 2 23.92 -5.96 -14.32
N THR A 3 23.42 -4.82 -13.81
CA THR A 3 23.25 -4.62 -12.37
C THR A 3 21.90 -5.17 -11.95
N THR A 4 21.89 -6.05 -10.97
CA THR A 4 20.68 -6.63 -10.39
C THR A 4 20.49 -6.14 -8.97
N PHE A 5 19.26 -6.15 -8.45
CA PHE A 5 18.95 -5.72 -7.09
C PHE A 5 18.04 -6.72 -6.38
N ALA A 6 18.06 -6.74 -5.05
CA ALA A 6 17.16 -7.54 -4.23
C ALA A 6 16.92 -6.92 -2.85
N LEU A 7 15.82 -7.35 -2.22
CA LEU A 7 15.51 -7.14 -0.81
C LEU A 7 15.70 -8.46 -0.05
N ARG A 8 16.34 -8.40 1.11
CA ARG A 8 16.40 -9.51 2.06
C ARG A 8 15.62 -9.17 3.32
N THR A 9 14.97 -10.16 3.89
CA THR A 9 14.10 -9.99 5.07
C THR A 9 14.83 -10.18 6.40
N SER A 10 16.11 -10.58 6.38
CA SER A 10 16.93 -10.75 7.56
C SER A 10 18.29 -10.09 7.39
N ALA A 11 18.85 -9.60 8.49
CA ALA A 11 20.23 -9.13 8.53
C ALA A 11 21.19 -10.31 8.23
N VAL A 12 22.24 -10.05 7.47
CA VAL A 12 23.19 -11.07 7.04
C VAL A 12 24.60 -10.61 7.40
N GLU A 13 25.40 -11.50 8.00
CA GLU A 13 26.80 -11.22 8.32
C GLU A 13 27.65 -10.96 7.06
N SER A 14 27.25 -11.51 5.91
CA SER A 14 27.87 -11.24 4.62
C SER A 14 26.79 -10.84 3.61
N PRO A 15 26.71 -9.55 3.25
CA PRO A 15 25.56 -9.01 2.50
C PRO A 15 25.46 -9.51 1.06
N VAL A 16 26.55 -10.00 0.49
CA VAL A 16 26.58 -10.44 -0.92
C VAL A 16 27.30 -11.79 -1.00
N GLY A 17 26.56 -12.85 -1.34
CA GLY A 17 27.12 -14.19 -1.53
C GLY A 17 28.19 -14.24 -2.61
N ALA A 18 29.06 -15.26 -2.56
CA ALA A 18 30.15 -15.43 -3.54
C ALA A 18 29.70 -15.91 -4.92
N SER A 19 28.38 -16.18 -5.13
CA SER A 19 27.83 -16.62 -6.41
C SER A 19 27.87 -15.51 -7.46
N THR A 20 28.25 -15.84 -8.68
CA THR A 20 28.19 -14.93 -9.84
C THR A 20 26.78 -14.49 -10.20
N ASP A 21 25.76 -15.25 -9.75
CA ASP A 21 24.33 -14.96 -9.98
C ASP A 21 23.71 -14.13 -8.85
N ALA A 22 24.50 -13.76 -7.81
CA ALA A 22 24.01 -12.94 -6.72
C ALA A 22 23.73 -11.50 -7.20
N PRO A 23 22.66 -10.85 -6.71
CA PRO A 23 22.35 -9.47 -7.05
C PRO A 23 23.50 -8.53 -6.65
N SER A 24 23.76 -7.53 -7.51
CA SER A 24 24.84 -6.55 -7.28
C SER A 24 24.46 -5.57 -6.16
N VAL A 25 23.19 -5.17 -6.06
CA VAL A 25 22.68 -4.26 -5.04
C VAL A 25 21.65 -4.97 -4.18
N VAL A 26 21.85 -4.98 -2.87
CA VAL A 26 20.98 -5.68 -1.92
C VAL A 26 20.62 -4.74 -0.77
N ALA A 27 19.32 -4.62 -0.46
CA ALA A 27 18.83 -4.00 0.76
C ALA A 27 18.55 -5.10 1.80
N TYR A 28 18.96 -4.90 3.04
CA TYR A 28 18.70 -5.79 4.18
C TYR A 28 18.54 -4.98 5.47
N PRO A 29 17.75 -5.48 6.46
CA PRO A 29 17.55 -4.77 7.73
C PRO A 29 18.89 -4.47 8.43
N ALA A 30 19.00 -3.27 9.00
CA ALA A 30 20.13 -2.92 9.84
C ALA A 30 20.11 -3.74 11.15
N THR A 31 21.28 -4.15 11.65
CA THR A 31 21.38 -4.97 12.87
C THR A 31 21.28 -4.17 14.15
N GLU A 32 21.72 -2.91 14.15
CA GLU A 32 21.86 -2.07 15.35
C GLU A 32 21.08 -0.74 15.28
N ALA A 33 20.31 -0.54 14.21
CA ALA A 33 19.55 0.70 14.00
C ALA A 33 18.27 0.41 13.22
N ASP A 34 17.30 1.33 13.31
CA ASP A 34 16.13 1.30 12.46
C ASP A 34 16.52 1.53 10.98
N GLY A 35 15.78 0.90 10.07
CA GLY A 35 15.97 1.05 8.65
C GLY A 35 16.75 -0.09 7.99
N TYR A 36 17.29 0.18 6.81
CA TYR A 36 17.96 -0.81 5.98
C TYR A 36 19.35 -0.33 5.56
N VAL A 37 20.27 -1.27 5.48
CA VAL A 37 21.58 -1.09 4.84
C VAL A 37 21.46 -1.54 3.40
N ILE A 38 22.01 -0.76 2.48
CA ILE A 38 22.12 -1.14 1.08
C ILE A 38 23.58 -1.41 0.76
N SER A 39 23.87 -2.62 0.31
CA SER A 39 25.20 -3.00 -0.15
C SER A 39 25.26 -3.07 -1.67
N ASN A 40 26.35 -2.60 -2.24
CA ASN A 40 26.69 -2.73 -3.66
C ASN A 40 27.97 -3.55 -3.81
N ARG A 41 27.94 -4.57 -4.67
CA ARG A 41 29.13 -5.30 -5.07
C ARG A 41 29.66 -4.70 -6.36
N GLU A 42 30.91 -4.26 -6.31
CA GLU A 42 31.64 -3.77 -7.46
C GLU A 42 32.13 -4.91 -8.37
N PRO A 43 32.47 -4.64 -9.63
CA PRO A 43 32.99 -5.66 -10.55
C PRO A 43 34.30 -6.34 -10.10
N ASP A 44 35.11 -5.67 -9.27
CA ASP A 44 36.34 -6.19 -8.69
C ASP A 44 36.10 -7.10 -7.47
N GLY A 45 34.83 -7.29 -7.07
CA GLY A 45 34.42 -8.09 -5.92
C GLY A 45 34.40 -7.34 -4.59
N SER A 46 34.83 -6.07 -4.56
CA SER A 46 34.68 -5.22 -3.36
C SER A 46 33.22 -4.95 -3.08
N VAL A 47 32.91 -4.67 -1.80
CA VAL A 47 31.54 -4.36 -1.36
C VAL A 47 31.54 -3.03 -0.65
N THR A 48 30.72 -2.12 -1.16
CA THR A 48 30.43 -0.84 -0.51
C THR A 48 29.06 -0.89 0.16
N THR A 49 28.90 -0.24 1.31
CA THR A 49 27.65 -0.19 2.06
C THR A 49 27.18 1.26 2.25
N MET A 50 25.87 1.45 2.19
CA MET A 50 25.20 2.73 2.40
C MET A 50 24.12 2.55 3.47
N GLY A 51 24.05 3.44 4.41
CA GLY A 51 23.02 3.41 5.44
C GLY A 51 23.56 3.41 6.87
N PRO A 52 22.71 3.15 7.88
CA PRO A 52 21.31 2.77 7.71
C PRO A 52 20.47 3.85 7.03
N ILE A 53 19.56 3.43 6.17
CA ILE A 53 18.61 4.27 5.43
C ILE A 53 17.21 4.03 5.99
N THR A 54 16.50 5.09 6.34
CA THR A 54 15.08 5.05 6.70
C THR A 54 14.29 5.78 5.63
N LEU A 55 13.14 5.26 5.26
CA LEU A 55 12.27 5.88 4.25
C LEU A 55 11.05 6.50 4.93
N ASP A 56 10.64 7.68 4.47
CA ASP A 56 9.39 8.32 4.89
C ASP A 56 8.15 7.58 4.35
N ILE A 57 8.33 6.80 3.28
CA ILE A 57 7.28 5.92 2.75
C ILE A 57 7.34 4.55 3.45
N GLU A 58 6.23 4.14 4.05
CA GLU A 58 6.14 2.90 4.82
C GLU A 58 6.15 1.65 3.92
N GLY A 59 6.44 0.51 4.56
CA GLY A 59 6.46 -0.80 3.92
C GLY A 59 7.86 -1.26 3.49
N ASP A 60 8.27 -2.43 3.98
CA ASP A 60 9.61 -3.00 3.74
C ASP A 60 9.94 -3.15 2.24
N PHE A 61 8.92 -3.41 1.41
CA PHE A 61 9.08 -3.51 -0.05
C PHE A 61 9.59 -2.21 -0.70
N ASN A 62 9.41 -1.05 -0.06
CA ASN A 62 9.95 0.21 -0.57
C ASN A 62 11.48 0.29 -0.45
N TYR A 63 12.10 -0.49 0.42
CA TYR A 63 13.56 -0.64 0.42
C TYR A 63 14.08 -1.40 -0.81
N ALA A 64 13.29 -2.32 -1.39
CA ALA A 64 13.60 -2.89 -2.70
C ALA A 64 13.56 -1.84 -3.81
N ASN A 65 12.57 -0.95 -3.76
CA ASN A 65 12.47 0.18 -4.70
C ASN A 65 13.66 1.14 -4.55
N ALA A 66 14.08 1.43 -3.31
CA ALA A 66 15.27 2.22 -3.03
C ALA A 66 16.56 1.55 -3.56
N ALA A 67 16.71 0.24 -3.35
CA ALA A 67 17.83 -0.52 -3.89
C ALA A 67 17.86 -0.49 -5.43
N ALA A 68 16.69 -0.60 -6.07
CA ALA A 68 16.56 -0.47 -7.53
C ALA A 68 16.97 0.93 -8.02
N ALA A 69 16.51 1.98 -7.33
CA ALA A 69 16.88 3.36 -7.68
C ALA A 69 18.39 3.61 -7.54
N ILE A 70 19.02 3.08 -6.48
CA ILE A 70 20.47 3.14 -6.29
C ILE A 70 21.19 2.36 -7.38
N ALA A 71 20.72 1.16 -7.74
CA ALA A 71 21.30 0.36 -8.81
C ALA A 71 21.29 1.11 -10.16
N ILE A 72 20.18 1.79 -10.47
CA ILE A 72 20.05 2.64 -11.66
C ILE A 72 21.02 3.83 -11.58
N GLY A 73 21.11 4.48 -10.42
CA GLY A 73 22.03 5.60 -10.19
C GLY A 73 23.49 5.21 -10.43
N ILE A 74 23.92 4.06 -9.88
CA ILE A 74 25.26 3.51 -10.10
C ILE A 74 25.53 3.29 -11.60
N GLN A 75 24.59 2.69 -12.32
CA GLN A 75 24.71 2.49 -13.76
C GLN A 75 24.77 3.80 -14.55
N ALA A 76 24.13 4.85 -14.05
CA ALA A 76 24.19 6.20 -14.62
C ALA A 76 25.47 6.98 -14.21
N GLY A 77 26.37 6.37 -13.44
CA GLY A 77 27.63 6.98 -13.02
C GLY A 77 27.53 7.86 -11.77
N VAL A 78 26.46 7.70 -10.97
CA VAL A 78 26.33 8.43 -9.69
C VAL A 78 27.28 7.82 -8.67
N ASP A 79 28.18 8.64 -8.14
CA ASP A 79 29.03 8.30 -7.00
C ASP A 79 28.31 8.66 -5.70
N PHE A 80 27.69 7.65 -5.04
CA PHE A 80 26.99 7.81 -3.77
C PHE A 80 27.92 8.08 -2.56
N SER A 81 29.24 7.97 -2.71
CA SER A 81 30.21 8.35 -1.69
C SER A 81 30.51 9.87 -1.70
N SER A 82 30.30 10.54 -2.81
CA SER A 82 30.45 11.97 -2.99
C SER A 82 29.45 12.78 -2.17
N SER A 83 29.71 14.08 -1.99
CA SER A 83 28.77 14.99 -1.32
C SER A 83 27.41 15.05 -2.04
N ALA A 84 27.40 15.11 -3.38
CA ALA A 84 26.18 15.11 -4.18
C ALA A 84 25.42 13.79 -4.08
N GLY A 85 26.13 12.65 -4.09
CA GLY A 85 25.51 11.33 -3.94
C GLY A 85 24.91 11.12 -2.55
N LYS A 86 25.56 11.57 -1.48
CA LYS A 86 25.01 11.55 -0.13
C LYS A 86 23.75 12.42 -0.01
N GLU A 87 23.73 13.58 -0.66
CA GLU A 87 22.52 14.41 -0.70
C GLU A 87 21.39 13.74 -1.48
N ALA A 88 21.69 13.08 -2.60
CA ALA A 88 20.70 12.30 -3.35
C ALA A 88 20.08 11.18 -2.48
N LEU A 89 20.89 10.45 -1.69
CA LEU A 89 20.38 9.47 -0.73
C LEU A 89 19.49 10.12 0.33
N ARG A 90 19.85 11.29 0.85
CA ARG A 90 19.08 12.03 1.83
C ARG A 90 17.71 12.48 1.26
N VAL A 91 17.69 12.93 0.02
CA VAL A 91 16.45 13.32 -0.68
C VAL A 91 15.58 12.08 -0.92
N MET A 92 16.17 10.97 -1.37
CA MET A 92 15.45 9.71 -1.61
C MET A 92 14.71 9.21 -0.36
N GLN A 93 15.28 9.35 0.83
CA GLN A 93 14.66 8.96 2.09
C GLN A 93 13.35 9.72 2.39
N ARG A 94 13.21 10.93 1.86
CA ARG A 94 12.05 11.81 2.06
C ARG A 94 11.00 11.70 0.96
N VAL A 95 11.17 10.79 0.02
CA VAL A 95 10.22 10.61 -1.07
C VAL A 95 8.89 10.13 -0.49
N ARG A 96 7.82 10.83 -0.85
CA ARG A 96 6.44 10.43 -0.62
C ARG A 96 5.75 10.41 -1.97
N VAL A 97 4.97 9.38 -2.21
CA VAL A 97 4.21 9.23 -3.44
C VAL A 97 2.74 9.23 -3.06
N PRO A 98 1.95 10.23 -3.47
CA PRO A 98 0.51 10.23 -3.20
C PRO A 98 -0.15 8.91 -3.61
N GLY A 99 -1.08 8.42 -2.80
CA GLY A 99 -1.76 7.16 -3.04
C GLY A 99 -0.89 5.90 -2.96
N ARG A 100 0.30 5.99 -2.34
CA ARG A 100 1.20 4.85 -2.10
C ARG A 100 1.56 4.78 -0.62
N MET A 101 1.04 3.78 0.09
CA MET A 101 1.22 3.62 1.54
C MET A 101 0.89 4.90 2.32
N GLU A 102 0.01 5.74 1.77
CA GLU A 102 -0.34 7.02 2.37
C GLU A 102 -1.32 6.81 3.53
N GLN A 103 -0.98 7.33 4.70
CA GLN A 103 -1.70 7.04 5.94
C GLN A 103 -2.44 8.28 6.45
N PHE A 104 -3.68 8.06 6.87
CA PHE A 104 -4.56 9.09 7.44
C PHE A 104 -5.18 8.56 8.73
N THR A 105 -5.25 9.39 9.77
CA THR A 105 -5.87 9.02 11.05
C THR A 105 -7.16 9.82 11.25
N ASP A 106 -8.26 9.13 11.54
CA ASP A 106 -9.52 9.77 11.91
C ASP A 106 -9.46 10.31 13.34
N PRO A 107 -9.59 11.64 13.56
CA PRO A 107 -9.57 12.20 14.91
C PRO A 107 -10.78 11.80 15.75
N VAL A 108 -11.85 11.28 15.12
CA VAL A 108 -13.12 10.92 15.79
C VAL A 108 -13.11 9.50 16.34
N SER A 109 -12.66 8.54 15.52
CA SER A 109 -12.66 7.10 15.89
C SER A 109 -11.25 6.54 16.15
N SER A 110 -10.21 7.33 15.90
CA SER A 110 -8.80 6.88 15.90
C SER A 110 -8.53 5.76 14.87
N ALA A 111 -9.40 5.61 13.88
CA ALA A 111 -9.17 4.68 12.77
C ALA A 111 -7.99 5.15 11.92
N LEU A 112 -7.28 4.18 11.37
CA LEU A 112 -6.19 4.39 10.40
C LEU A 112 -6.70 4.01 9.02
N ALA A 113 -6.64 4.93 8.06
CA ALA A 113 -6.81 4.60 6.65
C ALA A 113 -5.46 4.54 5.96
N ILE A 114 -5.26 3.54 5.11
CA ILE A 114 -4.08 3.39 4.26
C ILE A 114 -4.56 3.38 2.81
N VAL A 115 -4.12 4.36 2.04
CA VAL A 115 -4.38 4.44 0.60
C VAL A 115 -3.18 3.91 -0.15
N ASP A 116 -3.39 2.89 -0.99
CA ASP A 116 -2.33 2.26 -1.76
C ASP A 116 -2.82 1.86 -3.17
N TYR A 117 -1.90 1.76 -4.10
CA TYR A 117 -2.18 1.32 -5.47
C TYR A 117 -2.10 -0.21 -5.65
N ALA A 118 -2.07 -0.98 -4.57
CA ALA A 118 -2.06 -2.43 -4.62
C ALA A 118 -3.26 -2.95 -5.45
N HIS A 119 -3.01 -3.83 -6.42
CA HIS A 119 -4.02 -4.31 -7.35
C HIS A 119 -3.76 -5.74 -7.85
N ASN A 120 -2.91 -6.49 -7.17
CA ASN A 120 -2.61 -7.89 -7.46
C ASN A 120 -2.21 -8.64 -6.18
N ARG A 121 -2.13 -9.98 -6.25
CA ARG A 121 -1.80 -10.85 -5.12
C ARG A 121 -0.54 -10.41 -4.36
N LEU A 122 0.53 -10.10 -5.08
CA LEU A 122 1.82 -9.78 -4.44
C LEU A 122 1.75 -8.47 -3.66
N SER A 123 1.16 -7.43 -4.25
CA SER A 123 1.02 -6.13 -3.60
C SER A 123 0.03 -6.15 -2.45
N VAL A 124 -1.07 -6.91 -2.55
CA VAL A 124 -2.03 -7.10 -1.45
C VAL A 124 -1.39 -7.84 -0.28
N ASN A 125 -0.64 -8.92 -0.55
CA ASN A 125 0.10 -9.61 0.50
C ASN A 125 1.12 -8.70 1.18
N ALA A 126 1.92 -7.95 0.42
CA ALA A 126 2.91 -7.03 0.99
C ALA A 126 2.27 -5.95 1.88
N LEU A 127 1.11 -5.42 1.47
CA LEU A 127 0.33 -4.47 2.28
C LEU A 127 -0.17 -5.11 3.57
N LEU A 128 -0.74 -6.32 3.49
CA LEU A 128 -1.25 -7.03 4.67
C LEU A 128 -0.11 -7.48 5.60
N ASP A 129 1.04 -7.92 5.06
CA ASP A 129 2.24 -8.24 5.86
C ASP A 129 2.72 -7.02 6.64
N PHE A 130 2.71 -5.84 6.02
CA PHE A 130 3.00 -4.58 6.70
C PHE A 130 2.00 -4.31 7.83
N VAL A 131 0.69 -4.44 7.58
CA VAL A 131 -0.37 -4.22 8.57
C VAL A 131 -0.20 -5.17 9.76
N GLU A 132 -0.01 -6.44 9.52
CA GLU A 132 0.21 -7.45 10.56
C GLU A 132 1.47 -7.15 11.38
N LYS A 133 2.60 -6.92 10.71
CA LYS A 133 3.86 -6.62 11.38
C LYS A 133 3.76 -5.39 12.28
N ARG A 134 3.02 -4.36 11.85
CA ARG A 134 2.98 -3.05 12.51
C ARG A 134 1.89 -2.95 13.56
N TYR A 135 0.74 -3.61 13.34
CA TYR A 135 -0.49 -3.34 14.10
C TYR A 135 -1.15 -4.57 14.74
N SER A 136 -0.63 -5.80 14.55
CA SER A 136 -1.23 -7.03 15.11
C SER A 136 -1.43 -6.98 16.63
N SER A 137 -0.51 -6.34 17.37
CA SER A 137 -0.60 -6.18 18.82
C SER A 137 -1.84 -5.38 19.29
N ARG A 138 -2.44 -4.59 18.39
CA ARG A 138 -3.66 -3.81 18.65
C ARG A 138 -4.94 -4.56 18.29
N ASN A 139 -4.83 -5.78 17.77
CA ASN A 139 -5.95 -6.59 17.28
C ASN A 139 -6.93 -5.77 16.41
N PRO A 140 -6.47 -5.20 15.27
CA PRO A 140 -7.26 -4.28 14.49
C PRO A 140 -8.49 -4.96 13.87
N HIS A 141 -9.58 -4.18 13.69
CA HIS A 141 -10.64 -4.50 12.74
C HIS A 141 -10.21 -4.01 11.35
N ILE A 142 -10.08 -4.92 10.38
CA ILE A 142 -9.53 -4.58 9.07
C ILE A 142 -10.63 -4.61 8.02
N ILE A 143 -10.83 -3.48 7.35
CA ILE A 143 -11.77 -3.30 6.24
C ILE A 143 -10.96 -3.10 4.96
N LEU A 144 -11.24 -3.88 3.92
CA LEU A 144 -10.61 -3.73 2.60
C LEU A 144 -11.62 -3.22 1.58
N VAL A 145 -11.42 -1.99 1.10
CA VAL A 145 -12.14 -1.38 -0.01
C VAL A 145 -11.34 -1.62 -1.29
N THR A 146 -11.90 -2.39 -2.22
CA THR A 146 -11.18 -2.82 -3.42
C THR A 146 -12.12 -3.03 -4.60
N GLY A 147 -11.58 -2.87 -5.79
CA GLY A 147 -12.17 -3.24 -7.06
C GLY A 147 -11.23 -4.12 -7.87
N SER A 148 -11.52 -4.23 -9.15
CA SER A 148 -10.63 -4.83 -10.14
C SER A 148 -10.89 -4.23 -11.52
N ALA A 149 -9.85 -4.26 -12.37
CA ALA A 149 -9.98 -3.82 -13.75
C ALA A 149 -10.90 -4.73 -14.55
N GLY A 150 -11.66 -4.14 -15.49
CA GLY A 150 -12.49 -4.87 -16.44
C GLY A 150 -11.71 -5.34 -17.67
N ASN A 151 -12.20 -6.41 -18.29
CA ASN A 151 -11.72 -6.98 -19.56
C ASN A 151 -10.23 -7.38 -19.60
N LYS A 152 -9.53 -7.35 -18.50
CA LYS A 152 -8.10 -7.71 -18.42
C LYS A 152 -7.76 -8.29 -17.06
N ALA A 153 -6.75 -9.17 -17.02
CA ALA A 153 -6.21 -9.72 -15.79
C ALA A 153 -7.30 -10.26 -14.84
N LEU A 154 -8.26 -11.03 -15.38
CA LEU A 154 -9.43 -11.56 -14.66
C LEU A 154 -9.03 -12.38 -13.44
N GLU A 155 -7.90 -13.05 -13.50
CA GLU A 155 -7.31 -13.82 -12.40
C GLU A 155 -7.02 -12.98 -11.15
N ARG A 156 -6.86 -11.66 -11.29
CA ARG A 156 -6.64 -10.75 -10.15
C ARG A 156 -7.82 -10.72 -9.19
N ARG A 157 -9.05 -10.91 -9.69
CA ARG A 157 -10.28 -10.90 -8.87
C ARG A 157 -10.22 -11.98 -7.80
N GLU A 158 -9.93 -13.22 -8.19
CA GLU A 158 -9.71 -14.32 -7.27
C GLU A 158 -8.45 -14.12 -6.42
N GLN A 159 -7.37 -13.65 -7.03
CA GLN A 159 -6.08 -13.47 -6.37
C GLN A 159 -6.13 -12.43 -5.24
N ILE A 160 -6.81 -11.31 -5.42
CA ILE A 160 -6.99 -10.27 -4.39
C ILE A 160 -7.79 -10.84 -3.23
N VAL A 161 -8.92 -11.49 -3.52
CA VAL A 161 -9.79 -12.07 -2.50
C VAL A 161 -9.08 -13.16 -1.72
N SER A 162 -8.45 -14.11 -2.41
CA SER A 162 -7.74 -15.22 -1.75
C SER A 162 -6.51 -14.78 -0.94
N ALA A 163 -5.88 -13.65 -1.30
CA ALA A 163 -4.79 -13.09 -0.51
C ALA A 163 -5.27 -12.43 0.79
N ALA A 164 -6.51 -11.95 0.83
CA ALA A 164 -7.00 -11.10 1.91
C ALA A 164 -8.01 -11.76 2.84
N GLN A 165 -8.85 -12.71 2.37
CA GLN A 165 -10.02 -13.18 3.11
C GLN A 165 -9.74 -13.80 4.48
N ASP A 166 -8.54 -14.33 4.73
CA ASP A 166 -8.18 -14.92 6.02
C ASP A 166 -7.44 -13.93 6.96
N ARG A 167 -7.31 -12.67 6.51
CA ARG A 167 -6.49 -11.64 7.16
C ARG A 167 -7.24 -10.34 7.46
N ILE A 168 -8.53 -10.27 7.06
CA ILE A 168 -9.38 -9.09 7.21
C ILE A 168 -10.75 -9.48 7.79
N ASP A 169 -11.49 -8.51 8.28
CA ASP A 169 -12.83 -8.72 8.83
C ASP A 169 -13.95 -8.38 7.82
N ARG A 170 -13.68 -7.47 6.87
CA ARG A 170 -14.70 -7.03 5.91
C ARG A 170 -14.13 -6.66 4.56
N PHE A 171 -14.78 -7.12 3.48
CA PHE A 171 -14.62 -6.58 2.12
C PHE A 171 -15.72 -5.56 1.81
N ILE A 172 -15.37 -4.50 1.10
CA ILE A 172 -16.29 -3.65 0.36
C ILE A 172 -15.81 -3.64 -1.10
N PHE A 173 -16.53 -4.37 -1.96
CA PHE A 173 -16.25 -4.41 -3.39
C PHE A 173 -16.86 -3.22 -4.09
N THR A 174 -16.07 -2.51 -4.89
CA THR A 174 -16.45 -1.24 -5.50
C THR A 174 -15.84 -1.05 -6.90
N ALA A 175 -16.20 0.05 -7.56
CA ALA A 175 -15.67 0.37 -8.88
C ALA A 175 -14.16 0.65 -8.86
N GLU A 176 -13.50 0.18 -9.92
CA GLU A 176 -12.16 0.55 -10.35
C GLU A 176 -12.26 0.89 -11.86
N ASP A 177 -11.24 0.66 -12.67
CA ASP A 177 -11.29 0.89 -14.11
C ASP A 177 -11.93 -0.29 -14.85
N THR A 178 -13.15 -0.12 -15.32
CA THR A 178 -13.94 -1.23 -15.86
C THR A 178 -13.83 -1.43 -17.37
N ASP A 179 -13.28 -0.48 -18.10
CA ASP A 179 -13.36 -0.42 -19.56
C ASP A 179 -14.82 -0.46 -20.05
N SER A 180 -15.25 -1.61 -20.60
CA SER A 180 -16.64 -1.82 -21.05
C SER A 180 -17.40 -2.84 -20.24
N GLU A 181 -16.80 -3.41 -19.20
CA GLU A 181 -17.44 -4.39 -18.33
C GLU A 181 -18.26 -3.68 -17.23
N PRO A 182 -19.50 -4.10 -16.93
CA PRO A 182 -20.28 -3.44 -15.89
C PRO A 182 -19.63 -3.59 -14.50
N TYR A 183 -19.52 -2.51 -13.75
CA TYR A 183 -18.97 -2.50 -12.38
C TYR A 183 -19.57 -3.57 -11.48
N LEU A 184 -20.90 -3.70 -11.52
CA LEU A 184 -21.62 -4.65 -10.68
C LEU A 184 -21.22 -6.10 -10.96
N ASP A 185 -20.93 -6.43 -12.22
CA ASP A 185 -20.54 -7.78 -12.60
C ASP A 185 -19.12 -8.10 -12.10
N ILE A 186 -18.20 -7.14 -12.19
CA ILE A 186 -16.86 -7.26 -11.62
C ILE A 186 -16.93 -7.47 -10.09
N CYS A 187 -17.71 -6.63 -9.40
CA CYS A 187 -17.87 -6.75 -7.95
C CYS A 187 -18.51 -8.09 -7.53
N LYS A 188 -19.52 -8.55 -8.26
CA LYS A 188 -20.15 -9.87 -8.04
C LYS A 188 -19.17 -11.01 -8.28
N ASP A 189 -18.36 -10.90 -9.32
CA ASP A 189 -17.36 -11.91 -9.62
C ASP A 189 -16.32 -12.00 -8.49
N MET A 190 -15.80 -10.87 -8.01
CA MET A 190 -14.91 -10.83 -6.84
C MET A 190 -15.59 -11.45 -5.60
N ALA A 191 -16.83 -11.06 -5.31
CA ALA A 191 -17.57 -11.54 -4.14
C ALA A 191 -17.77 -13.06 -4.14
N ARG A 192 -17.89 -13.70 -5.32
CA ARG A 192 -18.03 -15.18 -5.43
C ARG A 192 -16.79 -15.95 -4.97
N HIS A 193 -15.62 -15.29 -4.95
CA HIS A 193 -14.37 -15.92 -4.49
C HIS A 193 -14.20 -15.86 -2.97
N VAL A 194 -15.07 -15.16 -2.25
CA VAL A 194 -15.06 -15.15 -0.78
C VAL A 194 -15.62 -16.49 -0.30
N SER A 195 -14.75 -17.32 0.23
CA SER A 195 -15.09 -18.65 0.78
C SER A 195 -15.06 -18.69 2.31
N ASN A 196 -14.37 -17.75 2.94
CA ASN A 196 -14.33 -17.61 4.40
C ASN A 196 -15.62 -16.96 4.91
N THR A 197 -16.49 -17.77 5.54
CA THR A 197 -17.80 -17.33 6.04
C THR A 197 -17.73 -16.38 7.25
N SER A 198 -16.56 -16.22 7.85
CA SER A 198 -16.35 -15.29 8.95
C SER A 198 -16.11 -13.86 8.47
N VAL A 199 -15.79 -13.67 7.20
CA VAL A 199 -15.54 -12.36 6.60
C VAL A 199 -16.83 -11.79 6.03
N LYS A 200 -17.17 -10.59 6.45
CA LYS A 200 -18.29 -9.84 5.87
C LYS A 200 -17.90 -9.34 4.47
N SER A 201 -18.83 -9.40 3.52
CA SER A 201 -18.60 -8.84 2.19
C SER A 201 -19.82 -8.07 1.70
N ASP A 202 -19.58 -6.85 1.24
CA ASP A 202 -20.60 -5.97 0.70
C ASP A 202 -20.21 -5.51 -0.71
N ILE A 203 -21.19 -5.22 -1.55
CA ILE A 203 -21.00 -4.60 -2.86
C ILE A 203 -21.59 -3.19 -2.81
N ILE A 204 -20.74 -2.18 -2.92
CA ILE A 204 -21.10 -0.78 -3.01
C ILE A 204 -20.41 -0.22 -4.25
N VAL A 205 -21.12 -0.20 -5.38
CA VAL A 205 -20.54 0.10 -6.70
C VAL A 205 -19.93 1.51 -6.77
N ASP A 206 -20.61 2.50 -6.19
CA ASP A 206 -20.06 3.86 -6.09
C ASP A 206 -18.87 3.87 -5.11
N ARG A 207 -17.68 4.20 -5.64
CA ARG A 207 -16.44 4.15 -4.85
C ARG A 207 -16.43 5.18 -3.72
N THR A 208 -17.03 6.36 -3.92
CA THR A 208 -17.15 7.36 -2.86
C THR A 208 -18.00 6.81 -1.70
N GLN A 209 -19.17 6.24 -2.01
CA GLN A 209 -20.04 5.63 -1.01
C GLN A 209 -19.38 4.41 -0.33
N ALA A 210 -18.58 3.64 -1.07
CA ALA A 210 -17.84 2.51 -0.50
C ALA A 210 -16.83 2.95 0.58
N VAL A 211 -16.09 4.01 0.31
CA VAL A 211 -15.14 4.59 1.28
C VAL A 211 -15.89 5.23 2.45
N GLU A 212 -16.99 5.95 2.19
CA GLU A 212 -17.86 6.51 3.24
C GLU A 212 -18.39 5.42 4.17
N ALA A 213 -18.88 4.29 3.62
CA ALA A 213 -19.37 3.16 4.41
C ALA A 213 -18.26 2.51 5.27
N ALA A 214 -17.02 2.47 4.78
CA ALA A 214 -15.89 2.00 5.58
C ALA A 214 -15.57 2.94 6.76
N VAL A 215 -15.66 4.25 6.55
CA VAL A 215 -15.46 5.26 7.60
C VAL A 215 -16.59 5.22 8.62
N GLU A 216 -17.84 5.03 8.20
CA GLU A 216 -18.98 4.87 9.09
C GLU A 216 -18.84 3.63 9.96
N ASP A 217 -18.49 2.48 9.38
CA ASP A 217 -18.22 1.24 10.14
C ASP A 217 -17.14 1.49 11.22
N ALA A 218 -16.03 2.12 10.87
CA ALA A 218 -14.97 2.45 11.83
C ALA A 218 -15.46 3.40 12.96
N ARG A 219 -16.38 4.31 12.66
CA ARG A 219 -16.97 5.23 13.64
C ARG A 219 -18.04 4.59 14.52
N GLU A 220 -18.69 3.54 14.05
CA GLU A 220 -19.63 2.73 14.84
C GLU A 220 -18.88 1.80 15.81
N HIS A 221 -17.70 1.29 15.42
CA HIS A 221 -16.90 0.34 16.21
C HIS A 221 -15.71 1.03 16.92
N ARG A 222 -15.97 2.15 17.64
CA ARG A 222 -14.93 2.95 18.31
C ARG A 222 -14.20 2.25 19.47
N ASP A 223 -14.73 1.14 19.94
CA ASP A 223 -14.14 0.27 20.95
C ASP A 223 -12.97 -0.57 20.42
N ARG A 224 -12.86 -0.68 19.10
CA ARG A 224 -11.80 -1.43 18.41
C ARG A 224 -11.01 -0.53 17.45
N PHE A 225 -9.68 -0.69 17.45
CA PHE A 225 -8.85 0.00 16.45
C PHE A 225 -9.15 -0.53 15.06
N THR A 226 -9.61 0.33 14.17
CA THR A 226 -9.97 -0.05 12.80
C THR A 226 -8.90 0.42 11.82
N ILE A 227 -8.55 -0.46 10.87
CA ILE A 227 -7.70 -0.13 9.73
C ILE A 227 -8.54 -0.24 8.45
N ILE A 228 -8.64 0.84 7.71
CA ILE A 228 -9.32 0.90 6.41
C ILE A 228 -8.25 0.86 5.32
N LEU A 229 -8.19 -0.22 4.56
CA LEU A 229 -7.31 -0.35 3.40
C LEU A 229 -8.10 0.03 2.15
N ILE A 230 -7.70 1.08 1.45
CA ILE A 230 -8.34 1.56 0.22
C ILE A 230 -7.33 1.35 -0.91
N ILE A 231 -7.61 0.38 -1.78
CA ILE A 231 -6.63 -0.06 -2.78
C ILE A 231 -7.14 0.00 -4.22
N GLY A 232 -6.19 0.05 -5.16
CA GLY A 232 -6.42 -0.04 -6.61
C GLY A 232 -6.32 1.29 -7.35
N LYS A 233 -6.77 2.40 -6.76
CA LYS A 233 -6.79 3.71 -7.43
C LYS A 233 -5.73 4.69 -6.93
N GLY A 234 -5.31 4.59 -5.65
CA GLY A 234 -4.32 5.51 -5.09
C GLY A 234 -4.72 6.98 -5.25
N ASP A 235 -3.91 7.76 -5.96
CA ASP A 235 -4.15 9.19 -6.23
C ASP A 235 -4.80 9.48 -7.57
N GLU A 236 -5.30 8.49 -8.30
CA GLU A 236 -5.94 8.71 -9.59
C GLU A 236 -7.23 9.52 -9.47
N ARG A 237 -7.40 10.53 -10.35
CA ARG A 237 -8.51 11.52 -10.31
C ARG A 237 -9.63 11.17 -11.27
N TRP A 238 -9.74 9.94 -11.70
CA TRP A 238 -10.79 9.43 -12.57
C TRP A 238 -11.07 7.96 -12.31
N ILE A 239 -12.23 7.51 -12.72
CA ILE A 239 -12.58 6.11 -12.85
C ILE A 239 -12.95 5.89 -14.32
N LYS A 240 -12.38 4.86 -14.95
CA LYS A 240 -12.68 4.54 -16.34
C LYS A 240 -13.95 3.68 -16.40
N ASP A 241 -15.03 4.27 -16.94
CA ASP A 241 -16.32 3.63 -17.14
C ASP A 241 -16.71 3.67 -18.61
N ALA A 242 -17.14 2.55 -19.18
CA ALA A 242 -17.54 2.43 -20.59
C ALA A 242 -16.53 3.13 -21.55
N ASN A 243 -15.23 2.95 -21.31
CA ASN A 243 -14.12 3.58 -22.01
C ASN A 243 -14.05 5.11 -21.89
N GLN A 244 -14.78 5.72 -20.98
CA GLN A 244 -14.74 7.16 -20.67
C GLN A 244 -14.13 7.37 -19.28
N HIS A 245 -13.37 8.47 -19.12
CA HIS A 245 -12.87 8.87 -17.83
C HIS A 245 -13.91 9.74 -17.12
N THR A 246 -14.50 9.21 -16.06
CA THR A 246 -15.38 9.96 -15.17
C THR A 246 -14.54 10.56 -14.05
N ALA A 247 -14.75 11.84 -13.76
CA ALA A 247 -14.02 12.53 -12.69
C ALA A 247 -14.25 11.85 -11.35
N TYR A 248 -13.17 11.65 -10.61
CA TYR A 248 -13.15 11.10 -9.26
C TYR A 248 -12.24 11.94 -8.37
N GLU A 249 -12.59 12.11 -7.11
CA GLU A 249 -11.80 12.94 -6.17
C GLU A 249 -10.41 12.34 -5.89
N GLY A 250 -10.27 11.01 -5.99
CA GLY A 250 -9.11 10.23 -5.57
C GLY A 250 -9.25 9.75 -4.13
N ASP A 251 -8.79 8.53 -3.86
CA ASP A 251 -8.92 7.89 -2.54
C ASP A 251 -8.23 8.71 -1.44
N ASP A 252 -7.08 9.29 -1.73
CA ASP A 252 -6.29 10.11 -0.81
C ASP A 252 -7.02 11.38 -0.37
N ARG A 253 -7.60 12.13 -1.33
CA ARG A 253 -8.36 13.35 -1.01
C ARG A 253 -9.69 13.03 -0.35
N LEU A 254 -10.36 11.98 -0.82
CA LEU A 254 -11.63 11.53 -0.27
C LEU A 254 -11.49 11.19 1.21
N ILE A 255 -10.52 10.36 1.57
CA ILE A 255 -10.31 9.98 2.97
C ILE A 255 -9.85 11.17 3.82
N GLN A 256 -8.98 12.03 3.29
CA GLN A 256 -8.58 13.27 3.96
C GLN A 256 -9.78 14.15 4.28
N ARG A 257 -10.71 14.33 3.33
CA ARG A 257 -11.95 15.08 3.51
C ARG A 257 -12.85 14.46 4.56
N LEU A 258 -13.06 13.13 4.51
CA LEU A 258 -13.91 12.41 5.45
C LEU A 258 -13.37 12.45 6.87
N PHE A 259 -12.06 12.33 7.05
CA PHE A 259 -11.42 12.42 8.36
C PHE A 259 -11.31 13.86 8.89
N SER A 260 -11.35 14.87 8.02
CA SER A 260 -11.42 16.28 8.42
C SER A 260 -12.83 16.72 8.81
N TYR A 261 -13.86 15.96 8.42
CA TYR A 261 -15.24 16.23 8.74
C TYR A 261 -15.57 15.70 10.16
N THR A 262 -15.70 16.60 11.12
CA THR A 262 -16.26 16.25 12.43
C THR A 262 -17.80 16.31 12.32
N PRO A 263 -18.52 15.17 12.43
CA PRO A 263 -19.97 15.19 12.41
C PRO A 263 -20.48 16.09 13.54
N VAL A 264 -21.34 17.05 13.22
CA VAL A 264 -22.07 17.80 14.25
C VAL A 264 -23.00 16.78 14.93
N PRO A 265 -22.95 16.63 16.27
CA PRO A 265 -23.85 15.72 16.97
C PRO A 265 -25.31 16.05 16.64
N GLN A 266 -26.08 15.07 16.20
CA GLN A 266 -27.52 15.23 15.87
C GLN A 266 -28.38 15.70 17.07
N THR A 267 -27.82 15.66 18.26
CA THR A 267 -28.48 16.07 19.51
C THR A 267 -28.80 17.57 19.62
N LEU A 268 -28.34 18.40 18.68
CA LEU A 268 -28.72 19.83 18.65
C LEU A 268 -29.94 20.13 17.76
N SER A 269 -30.35 19.19 16.89
CA SER A 269 -31.53 19.36 16.02
C SER A 269 -32.83 19.11 16.75
N ASP A 270 -32.85 18.27 17.81
CA ASP A 270 -34.04 17.93 18.57
C ASP A 270 -34.35 18.94 19.69
N ALA A 271 -33.45 19.88 19.96
CA ALA A 271 -33.64 20.91 21.00
C ALA A 271 -34.26 22.20 20.45
N LEU A 272 -34.57 22.29 19.16
CA LEU A 272 -35.17 23.46 18.51
C LEU A 272 -36.47 23.16 17.76
N SER A 273 -37.08 21.99 17.99
CA SER A 273 -38.44 21.67 17.50
C SER A 273 -39.47 21.70 18.59
#